data_042046e8b7b86ed16444804f17eb614c
#
_entry.id   042046e8b7b86ed16444804f17eb614c
#
_cell.length_a   1.000
_cell.length_b   1.000
_cell.length_c   1.000
_cell.angle_alpha   90.00
_cell.angle_beta   90.00
_cell.angle_gamma   90.00
#
_symmetry.space_group_name_H-M   'P 1'
#
loop_
_entity.id
_entity.type
_entity.pdbx_description
1 polymer ?
#
loop_
_entity_poly.entity_id
_entity_poly.type
_entity_poly.pdbx_seq_one_letter_code
_entity_poly.pdbx_strand_id
1 'polypeptide(L)'
;MGNNRRAALQERLRAKTKHQEAGVSKVRVLVGTKKGAFVLSSDGTRKDWKVSGPFFAGWEIYHVKGSPVDPNQLYASQSSGWSGQVVQRSDDGGATWAPVGNKFLYDGVPGTHEWYDGTPHPWEFKRVWHLEPGLTDADTVYAGVEDAALFKSVDGGANWEELCGLRGHGSGPHWQPGAGGMCLHTIILDPGNAERMYIAISAAGAFRTDDGGKSWKPINKGLISGFMPDPAAEVGHCVHHVAMHKARPEVLFMQKHWDVMRSDNAGESWHEVSGNLPTDFGFAIDVHAHEPETLYVVPIKSDAEHFPLDGALKVWRSRTGGNAWEALTHGLPQKDCYVNVLRDAMAVDSLDGCGVYFGTTGGQVYASADAGENWTPIVRDLPAVLSVEVQTLE
;
A
#
# COMPACT_ATOMS: atom_id res chain seq x y z
N MET A 1 -37.37 -49.32 10.23
CA MET A 1 -37.67 -47.88 10.38
C MET A 1 -36.56 -47.08 11.09
N GLY A 2 -35.49 -47.68 11.62
CA GLY A 2 -34.43 -47.03 12.40
C GLY A 2 -33.32 -46.32 11.58
N ASN A 3 -32.98 -46.81 10.39
CA ASN A 3 -31.83 -46.32 9.64
C ASN A 3 -32.06 -44.96 8.94
N ASN A 4 -33.28 -44.64 8.51
CA ASN A 4 -33.57 -43.37 7.85
C ASN A 4 -33.58 -42.17 8.84
N ARG A 5 -33.86 -42.38 10.10
CA ARG A 5 -33.83 -41.32 11.12
C ARG A 5 -32.39 -40.94 11.53
N ARG A 6 -31.46 -41.92 11.54
CA ARG A 6 -30.03 -41.65 11.79
C ARG A 6 -29.36 -40.88 10.61
N ALA A 7 -29.68 -41.24 9.37
CA ALA A 7 -29.16 -40.56 8.20
C ALA A 7 -29.66 -39.12 8.15
N ALA A 8 -30.94 -38.85 8.37
CA ALA A 8 -31.51 -37.50 8.40
C ALA A 8 -30.97 -36.64 9.56
N LEU A 9 -30.64 -37.26 10.71
CA LEU A 9 -30.02 -36.55 11.85
C LEU A 9 -28.56 -36.21 11.53
N GLN A 10 -27.81 -37.13 10.89
CA GLN A 10 -26.44 -36.84 10.46
C GLN A 10 -26.36 -35.77 9.35
N GLU A 11 -27.32 -35.76 8.43
CA GLU A 11 -27.42 -34.74 7.41
C GLU A 11 -27.77 -33.36 7.99
N ARG A 12 -28.68 -33.31 8.98
CA ARG A 12 -29.01 -32.08 9.73
C ARG A 12 -27.84 -31.61 10.61
N LEU A 13 -27.05 -32.51 11.18
CA LEU A 13 -25.85 -32.16 11.94
C LEU A 13 -24.76 -31.63 10.99
N ARG A 14 -24.55 -32.28 9.81
CA ARG A 14 -23.63 -31.79 8.78
C ARG A 14 -24.09 -30.45 8.19
N ALA A 15 -25.37 -30.25 7.96
CA ALA A 15 -25.93 -28.96 7.53
C ALA A 15 -25.79 -27.87 8.63
N LYS A 16 -25.97 -28.21 9.91
CA LYS A 16 -25.71 -27.28 11.01
C LYS A 16 -24.21 -26.95 11.15
N THR A 17 -23.32 -27.93 10.98
CA THR A 17 -21.87 -27.70 11.02
C THR A 17 -21.43 -26.86 9.80
N LYS A 18 -21.98 -27.10 8.60
CA LYS A 18 -21.74 -26.22 7.45
C LYS A 18 -22.35 -24.81 7.60
N HIS A 19 -23.48 -24.65 8.31
CA HIS A 19 -24.07 -23.34 8.60
C HIS A 19 -23.38 -22.61 9.78
N GLN A 20 -22.59 -23.33 10.60
CA GLN A 20 -21.81 -22.74 11.68
C GLN A 20 -20.40 -22.35 11.26
N GLU A 21 -19.92 -22.78 10.07
CA GLU A 21 -18.72 -22.27 9.42
C GLU A 21 -18.98 -21.03 8.55
N ALA A 22 -20.22 -20.68 8.30
CA ALA A 22 -20.62 -19.43 7.65
C ALA A 22 -20.75 -18.33 8.71
N GLY A 23 -19.70 -17.50 8.86
CA GLY A 23 -19.80 -16.27 9.62
C GLY A 23 -18.75 -15.99 10.69
N VAL A 24 -17.57 -16.60 10.64
CA VAL A 24 -16.44 -16.11 11.43
C VAL A 24 -15.61 -15.21 10.53
N SER A 25 -15.70 -13.91 10.77
CA SER A 25 -14.83 -12.93 10.12
C SER A 25 -13.38 -13.34 10.24
N LYS A 26 -12.61 -13.16 9.19
CA LYS A 26 -11.19 -13.52 9.12
C LYS A 26 -10.38 -12.34 8.64
N VAL A 27 -9.12 -12.33 9.01
CA VAL A 27 -8.15 -11.36 8.50
C VAL A 27 -7.03 -12.11 7.79
N ARG A 28 -6.64 -11.59 6.65
CA ARG A 28 -5.46 -12.02 5.91
C ARG A 28 -4.53 -10.83 5.75
N VAL A 29 -3.31 -10.95 6.28
CA VAL A 29 -2.24 -9.98 6.09
C VAL A 29 -1.31 -10.50 5.00
N LEU A 30 -1.12 -9.72 3.96
CA LEU A 30 -0.32 -10.03 2.79
C LEU A 30 1.01 -9.29 2.90
N VAL A 31 2.11 -10.02 2.89
CA VAL A 31 3.43 -9.47 3.18
C VAL A 31 4.38 -9.71 2.02
N GLY A 32 4.83 -8.62 1.39
CA GLY A 32 5.92 -8.63 0.42
C GLY A 32 7.26 -8.39 1.10
N THR A 33 8.28 -9.17 0.74
CA THR A 33 9.62 -9.09 1.33
C THR A 33 10.74 -9.13 0.29
N LYS A 34 11.95 -8.86 0.74
CA LYS A 34 13.18 -8.98 -0.08
C LYS A 34 13.46 -10.41 -0.58
N LYS A 35 12.80 -11.46 -0.05
CA LYS A 35 13.07 -12.86 -0.42
C LYS A 35 11.84 -13.75 -0.43
N GLY A 36 10.71 -13.22 -0.87
CA GLY A 36 9.46 -13.97 -1.01
C GLY A 36 8.26 -13.22 -0.46
N ALA A 37 7.06 -13.78 -0.74
CA ALA A 37 5.82 -13.32 -0.16
C ALA A 37 5.35 -14.25 0.96
N PHE A 38 4.59 -13.70 1.91
CA PHE A 38 3.96 -14.45 2.99
C PHE A 38 2.49 -14.06 3.10
N VAL A 39 1.66 -15.02 3.48
CA VAL A 39 0.25 -14.83 3.78
C VAL A 39 0.04 -15.24 5.23
N LEU A 40 -0.33 -14.28 6.07
CA LEU A 40 -0.63 -14.47 7.47
C LEU A 40 -2.15 -14.44 7.65
N SER A 41 -2.73 -15.47 8.26
CA SER A 41 -4.18 -15.57 8.41
C SER A 41 -4.55 -15.77 9.87
N SER A 42 -5.61 -15.09 10.29
CA SER A 42 -6.22 -15.21 11.61
C SER A 42 -7.74 -15.21 11.49
N ASP A 43 -8.42 -15.72 12.53
CA ASP A 43 -9.85 -15.43 12.68
C ASP A 43 -10.07 -13.98 13.13
N GLY A 44 -11.34 -13.58 13.27
CA GLY A 44 -11.71 -12.21 13.67
C GLY A 44 -11.24 -11.81 15.07
N THR A 45 -10.72 -12.73 15.88
CA THR A 45 -10.12 -12.42 17.19
C THR A 45 -8.70 -11.88 17.06
N ARG A 46 -8.01 -12.18 15.95
CA ARG A 46 -6.63 -11.72 15.65
C ARG A 46 -5.59 -12.11 16.70
N LYS A 47 -5.85 -13.21 17.45
CA LYS A 47 -4.95 -13.71 18.51
C LYS A 47 -3.95 -14.73 18.01
N ASP A 48 -4.41 -15.66 17.18
CA ASP A 48 -3.60 -16.76 16.66
C ASP A 48 -3.39 -16.60 15.16
N TRP A 49 -2.15 -16.70 14.71
CA TRP A 49 -1.76 -16.44 13.33
C TRP A 49 -1.12 -17.66 12.69
N LYS A 50 -1.63 -18.02 11.51
CA LYS A 50 -0.99 -18.99 10.63
C LYS A 50 -0.16 -18.27 9.60
N VAL A 51 1.12 -18.58 9.50
CA VAL A 51 2.05 -18.06 8.49
C VAL A 51 2.18 -19.08 7.37
N SER A 52 1.93 -18.65 6.13
CA SER A 52 2.12 -19.42 4.90
C SER A 52 3.16 -18.73 4.01
N GLY A 53 4.01 -19.50 3.35
CA GLY A 53 5.15 -19.01 2.57
C GLY A 53 6.48 -19.58 3.04
N PRO A 54 7.64 -19.12 2.51
CA PRO A 54 7.72 -18.10 1.46
C PRO A 54 7.22 -18.59 0.11
N PHE A 55 6.31 -17.84 -0.50
CA PHE A 55 6.02 -17.97 -1.92
C PHE A 55 7.10 -17.22 -2.71
N PHE A 56 7.48 -17.71 -3.88
CA PHE A 56 8.52 -17.09 -4.72
C PHE A 56 9.87 -16.94 -3.99
N ALA A 57 10.28 -17.98 -3.26
CA ALA A 57 11.46 -17.95 -2.40
C ALA A 57 12.71 -17.42 -3.12
N GLY A 58 13.36 -16.43 -2.52
CA GLY A 58 14.55 -15.79 -3.05
C GLY A 58 14.30 -14.55 -3.94
N TRP A 59 13.05 -14.27 -4.34
CA TRP A 59 12.70 -13.11 -5.16
C TRP A 59 12.25 -11.92 -4.30
N GLU A 60 12.51 -10.70 -4.74
CA GLU A 60 11.92 -9.51 -4.16
C GLU A 60 10.44 -9.44 -4.55
N ILE A 61 9.57 -9.24 -3.57
CA ILE A 61 8.15 -9.03 -3.74
C ILE A 61 7.85 -7.62 -3.24
N TYR A 62 7.74 -6.68 -4.17
CA TYR A 62 7.51 -5.27 -3.83
C TYR A 62 6.12 -5.04 -3.28
N HIS A 63 5.12 -5.73 -3.83
CA HIS A 63 3.73 -5.56 -3.39
C HIS A 63 2.94 -6.87 -3.52
N VAL A 64 2.05 -7.11 -2.56
CA VAL A 64 1.06 -8.20 -2.61
C VAL A 64 -0.28 -7.60 -2.22
N LYS A 65 -1.27 -7.68 -3.10
CA LYS A 65 -2.61 -7.08 -2.88
C LYS A 65 -3.71 -8.07 -3.20
N GLY A 66 -4.77 -8.04 -2.38
CA GLY A 66 -5.98 -8.83 -2.60
C GLY A 66 -7.08 -8.01 -3.26
N SER A 67 -7.87 -8.67 -4.12
CA SER A 67 -9.04 -8.04 -4.71
C SER A 67 -10.09 -7.71 -3.64
N PRO A 68 -10.71 -6.54 -3.67
CA PRO A 68 -11.85 -6.21 -2.82
C PRO A 68 -13.16 -6.85 -3.32
N VAL A 69 -13.18 -7.37 -4.54
CA VAL A 69 -14.36 -7.97 -5.19
C VAL A 69 -14.38 -9.48 -5.03
N ASP A 70 -13.23 -10.13 -5.22
CA ASP A 70 -13.07 -11.58 -5.02
C ASP A 70 -12.00 -11.84 -3.94
N PRO A 71 -12.38 -12.32 -2.76
CA PRO A 71 -11.44 -12.56 -1.66
C PRO A 71 -10.42 -13.67 -1.96
N ASN A 72 -10.64 -14.49 -2.99
CA ASN A 72 -9.70 -15.53 -3.40
C ASN A 72 -8.63 -15.01 -4.37
N GLN A 73 -8.87 -13.87 -4.99
CA GLN A 73 -7.97 -13.32 -5.98
C GLN A 73 -6.93 -12.40 -5.33
N LEU A 74 -5.66 -12.77 -5.52
CA LEU A 74 -4.50 -12.02 -5.05
C LEU A 74 -3.53 -11.78 -6.20
N TYR A 75 -2.80 -10.68 -6.12
CA TYR A 75 -1.71 -10.35 -7.04
C TYR A 75 -0.41 -10.11 -6.28
N ALA A 76 0.72 -10.51 -6.87
CA ALA A 76 2.05 -10.25 -6.31
C ALA A 76 3.02 -9.74 -7.38
N SER A 77 3.76 -8.70 -7.07
CA SER A 77 4.80 -8.15 -7.94
C SER A 77 6.15 -8.79 -7.60
N GLN A 78 6.56 -9.76 -8.40
CA GLN A 78 7.80 -10.50 -8.25
C GLN A 78 8.90 -9.90 -9.13
N SER A 79 10.03 -9.54 -8.55
CA SER A 79 11.15 -8.91 -9.26
C SER A 79 12.49 -9.54 -8.93
N SER A 80 13.40 -9.53 -9.90
CA SER A 80 14.78 -9.95 -9.74
C SER A 80 15.67 -9.17 -10.70
N GLY A 81 16.84 -8.72 -10.25
CA GLY A 81 17.81 -8.08 -11.11
C GLY A 81 18.38 -8.99 -12.23
N TRP A 82 18.17 -10.31 -12.13
CA TRP A 82 18.64 -11.29 -13.12
C TRP A 82 17.55 -11.77 -14.07
N SER A 83 16.33 -11.99 -13.55
CA SER A 83 15.22 -12.63 -14.29
C SER A 83 14.11 -11.65 -14.63
N GLY A 84 14.29 -10.37 -14.29
CA GLY A 84 13.30 -9.33 -14.59
C GLY A 84 12.09 -9.36 -13.65
N GLN A 85 10.95 -8.90 -14.17
CA GLN A 85 9.69 -8.73 -13.47
C GLN A 85 8.71 -9.83 -13.88
N VAL A 86 7.94 -10.34 -12.91
CA VAL A 86 6.79 -11.23 -13.14
C VAL A 86 5.64 -10.79 -12.24
N VAL A 87 4.45 -10.63 -12.80
CA VAL A 87 3.23 -10.50 -12.00
C VAL A 87 2.66 -11.90 -11.78
N GLN A 88 2.41 -12.24 -10.53
CA GLN A 88 1.79 -13.50 -10.12
C GLN A 88 0.35 -13.26 -9.70
N ARG A 89 -0.55 -14.21 -10.01
CA ARG A 89 -1.94 -14.21 -9.58
C ARG A 89 -2.26 -15.51 -8.84
N SER A 90 -3.06 -15.40 -7.81
CA SER A 90 -3.72 -16.50 -7.12
C SER A 90 -5.23 -16.34 -7.25
N ASP A 91 -5.95 -17.44 -7.45
CA ASP A 91 -7.42 -17.51 -7.47
C ASP A 91 -7.96 -18.41 -6.32
N ASP A 92 -7.12 -18.74 -5.33
CA ASP A 92 -7.47 -19.60 -4.21
C ASP A 92 -7.01 -19.04 -2.84
N GLY A 93 -6.91 -17.72 -2.77
CA GLY A 93 -6.56 -17.01 -1.53
C GLY A 93 -5.10 -17.14 -1.13
N GLY A 94 -4.21 -17.34 -2.11
CA GLY A 94 -2.77 -17.42 -1.92
C GLY A 94 -2.26 -18.84 -1.66
N ALA A 95 -3.07 -19.88 -1.82
CA ALA A 95 -2.61 -21.26 -1.69
C ALA A 95 -1.74 -21.69 -2.88
N THR A 96 -2.17 -21.32 -4.11
CA THR A 96 -1.38 -21.51 -5.33
C THR A 96 -1.26 -20.23 -6.14
N TRP A 97 -0.23 -20.13 -6.96
CA TRP A 97 0.09 -18.95 -7.75
C TRP A 97 0.51 -19.33 -9.16
N ALA A 98 0.11 -18.50 -10.11
CA ALA A 98 0.50 -18.62 -11.52
C ALA A 98 0.95 -17.28 -12.09
N PRO A 99 1.98 -17.25 -12.94
CA PRO A 99 2.36 -16.05 -13.65
C PRO A 99 1.26 -15.62 -14.62
N VAL A 100 1.03 -14.30 -14.69
CA VAL A 100 0.14 -13.67 -15.66
C VAL A 100 0.95 -12.86 -16.69
N GLY A 101 0.30 -12.01 -17.50
CA GLY A 101 0.97 -11.20 -18.51
C GLY A 101 2.03 -10.27 -17.91
N ASN A 102 3.13 -10.10 -18.61
CA ASN A 102 4.28 -9.32 -18.12
C ASN A 102 4.84 -8.36 -19.19
N LYS A 103 4.03 -7.95 -20.13
CA LYS A 103 4.40 -6.97 -21.14
C LYS A 103 3.94 -5.59 -20.72
N PHE A 104 4.87 -4.81 -20.18
CA PHE A 104 4.70 -3.41 -19.85
C PHE A 104 5.42 -2.59 -20.93
N LEU A 105 4.69 -2.14 -21.94
CA LEU A 105 5.23 -1.39 -23.07
C LEU A 105 4.81 0.05 -22.95
N TYR A 106 5.77 0.95 -22.84
CA TYR A 106 5.52 2.38 -22.88
C TYR A 106 5.05 2.79 -24.28
N ASP A 107 3.96 3.56 -24.33
CA ASP A 107 3.56 4.25 -25.54
C ASP A 107 4.59 5.37 -25.83
N GLY A 108 5.08 5.48 -27.06
CA GLY A 108 6.33 6.14 -27.44
C GLY A 108 6.59 7.60 -27.04
N VAL A 109 5.68 8.28 -26.29
CA VAL A 109 5.81 9.70 -25.94
C VAL A 109 5.42 9.94 -24.48
N PRO A 110 6.19 10.72 -23.71
CA PRO A 110 7.52 11.29 -24.00
C PRO A 110 8.60 10.23 -24.00
N GLY A 111 9.67 10.49 -24.79
CA GLY A 111 10.81 9.57 -24.91
C GLY A 111 11.79 9.61 -23.74
N THR A 112 11.84 10.69 -22.96
CA THR A 112 12.82 10.91 -21.88
C THR A 112 12.20 11.63 -20.69
N HIS A 113 12.80 11.41 -19.51
CA HIS A 113 12.67 12.21 -18.29
C HIS A 113 14.06 12.74 -17.90
N GLU A 114 14.21 13.47 -16.80
CA GLU A 114 15.50 13.88 -16.28
C GLU A 114 16.09 12.80 -15.35
N TRP A 115 17.44 12.63 -15.41
CA TRP A 115 18.17 11.84 -14.46
C TRP A 115 18.61 12.68 -13.24
N TYR A 116 19.29 12.07 -12.27
CA TYR A 116 19.76 12.74 -11.05
C TYR A 116 20.67 13.95 -11.30
N ASP A 117 21.37 13.98 -12.42
CA ASP A 117 22.27 15.06 -12.83
C ASP A 117 21.60 16.06 -13.79
N GLY A 118 20.30 15.92 -14.02
CA GLY A 118 19.52 16.76 -14.94
C GLY A 118 19.66 16.41 -16.42
N THR A 119 20.39 15.32 -16.77
CA THR A 119 20.49 14.87 -18.16
C THR A 119 19.24 14.10 -18.60
N PRO A 120 18.85 14.19 -19.90
CA PRO A 120 17.76 13.37 -20.42
C PRO A 120 18.05 11.87 -20.29
N HIS A 121 17.09 11.13 -19.74
CA HIS A 121 17.15 9.68 -19.55
C HIS A 121 15.94 9.01 -20.22
N PRO A 122 16.12 7.99 -21.07
CA PRO A 122 15.01 7.28 -21.68
C PRO A 122 14.11 6.63 -20.60
N TRP A 123 12.80 6.59 -20.86
CA TRP A 123 11.88 5.81 -20.06
C TRP A 123 12.18 4.32 -20.23
N GLU A 124 12.49 3.63 -19.14
CA GLU A 124 12.77 2.22 -19.11
C GLU A 124 11.94 1.51 -18.04
N PHE A 125 11.19 0.48 -18.44
CA PHE A 125 10.49 -0.36 -17.48
C PHE A 125 11.50 -1.17 -16.65
N LYS A 126 11.43 -1.02 -15.32
CA LYS A 126 12.31 -1.74 -14.40
C LYS A 126 11.55 -2.77 -13.58
N ARG A 127 10.41 -2.40 -12.98
CA ARG A 127 9.61 -3.26 -12.11
C ARG A 127 8.23 -2.69 -11.83
N VAL A 128 7.33 -3.55 -11.36
CA VAL A 128 6.05 -3.14 -10.77
C VAL A 128 6.26 -2.86 -9.29
N TRP A 129 5.92 -1.64 -8.86
CA TRP A 129 5.98 -1.22 -7.45
C TRP A 129 4.68 -1.49 -6.71
N HIS A 130 3.56 -1.17 -7.32
CA HIS A 130 2.25 -1.23 -6.69
C HIS A 130 1.25 -1.91 -7.63
N LEU A 131 0.41 -2.78 -7.08
CA LEU A 131 -0.70 -3.43 -7.76
C LEU A 131 -1.99 -3.04 -7.05
N GLU A 132 -2.98 -2.50 -7.77
CA GLU A 132 -4.25 -2.10 -7.20
C GLU A 132 -5.40 -2.74 -7.98
N PRO A 133 -6.05 -3.79 -7.44
CA PRO A 133 -7.24 -4.39 -8.04
C PRO A 133 -8.43 -3.42 -8.05
N GLY A 134 -9.25 -3.51 -9.08
CA GLY A 134 -10.45 -2.69 -9.25
C GLY A 134 -11.47 -2.86 -8.13
N LEU A 135 -12.20 -1.79 -7.80
CA LEU A 135 -13.17 -1.79 -6.70
C LEU A 135 -14.49 -2.52 -7.04
N THR A 136 -14.80 -2.71 -8.32
CA THR A 136 -16.12 -3.20 -8.76
C THR A 136 -16.02 -4.33 -9.79
N ASP A 137 -14.83 -4.59 -10.32
CA ASP A 137 -14.56 -5.61 -11.32
C ASP A 137 -13.29 -6.36 -10.94
N ALA A 138 -13.43 -7.68 -10.74
CA ALA A 138 -12.33 -8.54 -10.29
C ALA A 138 -11.24 -8.72 -11.38
N ASP A 139 -11.58 -8.58 -12.66
CA ASP A 139 -10.61 -8.71 -13.75
C ASP A 139 -9.85 -7.40 -14.05
N THR A 140 -10.28 -6.28 -13.47
CA THR A 140 -9.54 -5.01 -13.55
C THR A 140 -8.44 -4.96 -12.50
N VAL A 141 -7.22 -4.62 -12.91
CA VAL A 141 -6.08 -4.37 -12.02
C VAL A 141 -5.18 -3.29 -12.61
N TYR A 142 -4.67 -2.41 -11.74
CA TYR A 142 -3.73 -1.36 -12.09
C TYR A 142 -2.33 -1.71 -11.60
N ALA A 143 -1.30 -1.26 -12.32
CA ALA A 143 0.10 -1.45 -11.95
C ALA A 143 0.85 -0.13 -12.05
N GLY A 144 1.36 0.34 -10.93
CA GLY A 144 2.33 1.43 -10.84
C GLY A 144 3.74 0.89 -10.97
N VAL A 145 4.54 1.48 -11.85
CA VAL A 145 5.85 0.93 -12.23
C VAL A 145 6.99 1.94 -12.00
N GLU A 146 8.20 1.44 -12.14
CA GLU A 146 9.45 2.18 -12.25
C GLU A 146 10.04 1.92 -13.67
N ASP A 147 10.44 2.90 -14.47
CA ASP A 147 10.23 4.33 -14.31
C ASP A 147 8.74 4.66 -14.37
N ALA A 148 8.34 5.70 -13.63
CA ALA A 148 6.94 5.94 -13.33
C ALA A 148 6.03 6.01 -14.55
N ALA A 149 5.12 5.05 -14.63
CA ALA A 149 3.96 4.99 -15.48
C ALA A 149 2.85 4.21 -14.78
N LEU A 150 1.62 4.34 -15.24
CA LEU A 150 0.47 3.60 -14.79
C LEU A 150 -0.05 2.70 -15.91
N PHE A 151 -0.17 1.42 -15.61
CA PHE A 151 -0.75 0.42 -16.51
C PHE A 151 -2.08 -0.09 -15.96
N LYS A 152 -2.97 -0.49 -16.86
CA LYS A 152 -4.25 -1.10 -16.55
C LYS A 152 -4.38 -2.43 -17.30
N SER A 153 -4.90 -3.44 -16.64
CA SER A 153 -5.42 -4.66 -17.22
C SER A 153 -6.93 -4.74 -16.95
N VAL A 154 -7.68 -5.33 -17.89
CA VAL A 154 -9.12 -5.62 -17.77
C VAL A 154 -9.41 -7.11 -17.97
N ASP A 155 -8.39 -7.94 -17.90
CA ASP A 155 -8.45 -9.39 -18.11
C ASP A 155 -7.63 -10.16 -17.06
N GLY A 156 -7.62 -9.63 -15.84
CA GLY A 156 -6.97 -10.28 -14.69
C GLY A 156 -5.45 -10.30 -14.75
N GLY A 157 -4.83 -9.34 -15.44
CA GLY A 157 -3.39 -9.23 -15.59
C GLY A 157 -2.83 -9.94 -16.82
N ALA A 158 -3.65 -10.53 -17.69
CA ALA A 158 -3.15 -11.24 -18.88
C ALA A 158 -2.54 -10.29 -19.91
N ASN A 159 -3.13 -9.10 -20.07
CA ASN A 159 -2.62 -8.02 -20.92
C ASN A 159 -2.61 -6.70 -20.17
N TRP A 160 -1.63 -5.86 -20.48
CA TRP A 160 -1.44 -4.55 -19.85
C TRP A 160 -1.42 -3.45 -20.90
N GLU A 161 -2.16 -2.39 -20.65
CA GLU A 161 -2.20 -1.17 -21.47
C GLU A 161 -1.74 0.03 -20.62
N GLU A 162 -0.86 0.86 -21.16
CA GLU A 162 -0.43 2.08 -20.50
C GLU A 162 -1.55 3.12 -20.52
N LEU A 163 -1.83 3.74 -19.36
CA LEU A 163 -2.62 4.97 -19.29
C LEU A 163 -1.69 6.15 -19.60
N CYS A 164 -1.38 6.29 -20.88
CA CYS A 164 -0.32 7.18 -21.41
C CYS A 164 -0.55 8.68 -21.12
N GLY A 165 -1.77 9.09 -20.77
CA GLY A 165 -2.08 10.47 -20.36
C GLY A 165 -1.27 10.95 -19.16
N LEU A 166 -0.75 10.05 -18.32
CA LEU A 166 0.10 10.39 -17.18
C LEU A 166 1.50 10.84 -17.65
N ARG A 167 2.24 10.00 -18.36
CA ARG A 167 3.56 10.38 -18.91
C ARG A 167 3.46 11.46 -19.98
N GLY A 168 2.34 11.52 -20.71
CA GLY A 168 2.01 12.55 -21.67
C GLY A 168 1.69 13.91 -21.05
N HIS A 169 1.60 14.03 -19.72
CA HIS A 169 1.51 15.33 -19.06
C HIS A 169 2.73 16.19 -19.39
N GLY A 170 2.54 17.47 -19.68
CA GLY A 170 3.60 18.37 -20.14
C GLY A 170 4.81 18.49 -19.21
N SER A 171 4.69 18.11 -17.93
CA SER A 171 5.78 18.07 -16.96
C SER A 171 6.62 16.80 -17.01
N GLY A 172 6.16 15.72 -17.66
CA GLY A 172 6.84 14.42 -17.69
C GLY A 172 8.34 14.47 -18.00
N PRO A 173 8.79 15.24 -19.01
CA PRO A 173 10.22 15.38 -19.33
C PRO A 173 11.08 15.95 -18.19
N HIS A 174 10.48 16.62 -17.19
CA HIS A 174 11.17 17.24 -16.05
C HIS A 174 11.06 16.43 -14.75
N TRP A 175 10.48 15.23 -14.81
CA TRP A 175 10.45 14.37 -13.62
C TRP A 175 11.81 13.78 -13.37
N GLN A 176 12.20 13.76 -12.09
CA GLN A 176 13.46 13.17 -11.62
C GLN A 176 13.19 12.04 -10.65
N PRO A 177 14.03 10.97 -10.65
CA PRO A 177 13.91 9.91 -9.65
C PRO A 177 14.26 10.42 -8.25
N GLY A 178 13.53 9.93 -7.23
CA GLY A 178 13.96 10.01 -5.84
C GLY A 178 15.10 8.99 -5.57
N ALA A 179 15.64 8.99 -4.34
CA ALA A 179 16.71 8.08 -3.94
C ALA A 179 16.39 6.58 -4.13
N GLY A 180 15.11 6.22 -4.14
CA GLY A 180 14.62 4.87 -4.38
C GLY A 180 14.23 4.57 -5.84
N GLY A 181 14.48 5.48 -6.78
CA GLY A 181 14.03 5.41 -8.17
C GLY A 181 12.79 6.28 -8.42
N MET A 182 12.41 6.42 -9.69
CA MET A 182 11.20 7.12 -10.09
C MET A 182 10.02 6.13 -10.08
N CYS A 183 9.52 5.83 -8.90
CA CYS A 183 8.51 4.78 -8.70
C CYS A 183 7.12 5.37 -8.49
N LEU A 184 6.13 4.86 -9.24
CA LEU A 184 4.72 5.04 -8.96
C LEU A 184 4.30 4.02 -7.92
N HIS A 185 4.23 4.43 -6.65
CA HIS A 185 4.08 3.56 -5.48
C HIS A 185 2.72 3.66 -4.79
N THR A 186 1.89 4.61 -5.15
CA THR A 186 0.54 4.77 -4.58
C THR A 186 -0.48 4.88 -5.70
N ILE A 187 -1.53 4.08 -5.62
CA ILE A 187 -2.71 4.15 -6.49
C ILE A 187 -3.93 4.11 -5.58
N ILE A 188 -4.79 5.10 -5.65
CA ILE A 188 -6.04 5.17 -4.89
C ILE A 188 -7.19 5.32 -5.88
N LEU A 189 -8.12 4.37 -5.85
CA LEU A 189 -9.35 4.41 -6.62
C LEU A 189 -10.45 5.05 -5.76
N ASP A 190 -11.14 6.06 -6.29
CA ASP A 190 -12.23 6.73 -5.56
C ASP A 190 -13.49 5.85 -5.55
N PRO A 191 -13.98 5.40 -4.38
CA PRO A 191 -15.14 4.53 -4.30
C PRO A 191 -16.46 5.21 -4.71
N GLY A 192 -16.49 6.53 -4.74
CA GLY A 192 -17.65 7.33 -5.14
C GLY A 192 -17.62 7.77 -6.59
N ASN A 193 -16.48 7.64 -7.28
CA ASN A 193 -16.32 8.06 -8.67
C ASN A 193 -15.33 7.16 -9.42
N ALA A 194 -15.84 6.23 -10.22
CA ALA A 194 -15.05 5.26 -10.96
C ALA A 194 -14.04 5.86 -11.97
N GLU A 195 -14.22 7.11 -12.38
CA GLU A 195 -13.30 7.82 -13.28
C GLU A 195 -12.20 8.57 -12.52
N ARG A 196 -12.30 8.68 -11.18
CA ARG A 196 -11.33 9.38 -10.35
C ARG A 196 -10.31 8.43 -9.75
N MET A 197 -9.04 8.76 -9.94
CA MET A 197 -7.92 8.09 -9.31
C MET A 197 -6.90 9.12 -8.83
N TYR A 198 -6.19 8.75 -7.78
CA TYR A 198 -5.04 9.49 -7.25
C TYR A 198 -3.81 8.60 -7.34
N ILE A 199 -2.68 9.17 -7.70
CA ILE A 199 -1.39 8.47 -7.68
C ILE A 199 -0.31 9.34 -7.06
N ALA A 200 0.75 8.70 -6.57
CA ALA A 200 1.95 9.38 -6.14
C ALA A 200 3.22 8.72 -6.70
N ILE A 201 4.18 9.58 -7.05
CA ILE A 201 5.44 9.23 -7.69
C ILE A 201 6.60 9.84 -6.90
N SER A 202 7.61 9.06 -6.60
CA SER A 202 8.86 9.54 -6.01
C SER A 202 9.91 9.81 -7.12
N ALA A 203 10.37 11.06 -7.43
CA ALA A 203 9.92 12.31 -6.86
C ALA A 203 9.34 13.22 -7.97
N ALA A 204 8.09 12.92 -8.39
CA ALA A 204 7.37 13.78 -9.32
C ALA A 204 6.15 14.46 -8.66
N GLY A 205 5.72 13.98 -7.50
CA GLY A 205 4.58 14.49 -6.76
C GLY A 205 3.35 13.58 -6.85
N ALA A 206 2.20 14.14 -6.47
CA ALA A 206 0.90 13.49 -6.57
C ALA A 206 0.10 14.02 -7.75
N PHE A 207 -0.69 13.16 -8.36
CA PHE A 207 -1.53 13.49 -9.51
C PHE A 207 -2.93 12.92 -9.32
N ARG A 208 -3.93 13.57 -9.96
CA ARG A 208 -5.32 13.11 -10.02
C ARG A 208 -5.80 13.06 -11.46
N THR A 209 -6.57 12.04 -11.78
CA THR A 209 -7.43 11.98 -12.96
C THR A 209 -8.89 12.02 -12.54
N ASP A 210 -9.75 12.60 -13.37
CA ASP A 210 -11.21 12.60 -13.23
C ASP A 210 -11.88 11.99 -14.50
N ASP A 211 -11.11 11.35 -15.39
CA ASP A 211 -11.54 10.82 -16.68
C ASP A 211 -11.01 9.39 -16.98
N GLY A 212 -10.73 8.62 -15.93
CA GLY A 212 -10.27 7.23 -16.04
C GLY A 212 -8.83 7.08 -16.53
N GLY A 213 -7.99 8.11 -16.34
CA GLY A 213 -6.57 8.08 -16.68
C GLY A 213 -6.24 8.60 -18.07
N LYS A 214 -7.21 9.19 -18.80
CA LYS A 214 -6.97 9.80 -20.13
C LYS A 214 -6.17 11.09 -20.00
N SER A 215 -6.43 11.86 -18.94
CA SER A 215 -5.66 13.05 -18.58
C SER A 215 -5.39 13.10 -17.08
N TRP A 216 -4.32 13.79 -16.71
CA TRP A 216 -3.89 13.91 -15.33
C TRP A 216 -3.55 15.36 -15.01
N LYS A 217 -3.79 15.76 -13.75
CA LYS A 217 -3.36 17.05 -13.22
C LYS A 217 -2.50 16.84 -11.97
N PRO A 218 -1.41 17.60 -11.82
CA PRO A 218 -0.68 17.66 -10.56
C PRO A 218 -1.60 18.20 -9.45
N ILE A 219 -1.52 17.60 -8.27
CA ILE A 219 -2.27 18.02 -7.09
C ILE A 219 -1.32 18.34 -5.94
N ASN A 220 -0.33 19.21 -6.18
CA ASN A 220 0.75 19.50 -5.25
C ASN A 220 0.69 20.91 -4.65
N LYS A 221 -0.38 21.67 -4.90
CA LYS A 221 -0.53 23.04 -4.39
C LYS A 221 -0.54 23.04 -2.85
N GLY A 222 0.38 23.80 -2.27
CA GLY A 222 0.58 23.91 -0.81
C GLY A 222 1.68 22.99 -0.26
N LEU A 223 2.25 22.08 -1.09
CA LEU A 223 3.46 21.38 -0.74
C LEU A 223 4.67 22.31 -0.88
N ILE A 224 5.59 22.20 0.08
CA ILE A 224 6.86 22.93 0.05
C ILE A 224 8.01 21.93 0.20
N SER A 225 8.95 21.95 -0.75
CA SER A 225 10.12 21.06 -0.76
C SER A 225 11.41 21.88 -0.85
N GLY A 226 12.06 22.11 0.29
CA GLY A 226 13.22 23.00 0.40
C GLY A 226 14.48 22.54 -0.37
N PHE A 227 14.53 21.31 -0.84
CA PHE A 227 15.61 20.81 -1.70
C PHE A 227 15.46 21.19 -3.18
N MET A 228 14.29 21.69 -3.59
CA MET A 228 14.01 22.07 -4.98
C MET A 228 14.43 23.53 -5.25
N PRO A 229 14.87 23.86 -6.48
CA PRO A 229 15.16 25.25 -6.87
C PRO A 229 13.95 26.18 -6.69
N ASP A 230 12.74 25.71 -6.99
CA ASP A 230 11.47 26.34 -6.61
C ASP A 230 10.77 25.41 -5.61
N PRO A 231 10.78 25.75 -4.31
CA PRO A 231 10.19 24.91 -3.28
C PRO A 231 8.68 24.66 -3.43
N ALA A 232 7.96 25.52 -4.16
CA ALA A 232 6.52 25.44 -4.38
C ALA A 232 6.16 25.06 -5.83
N ALA A 233 7.09 24.46 -6.58
CA ALA A 233 6.87 24.05 -7.95
C ALA A 233 5.64 23.13 -8.09
N GLU A 234 5.04 23.10 -9.27
CA GLU A 234 3.85 22.30 -9.56
C GLU A 234 4.13 20.79 -9.46
N VAL A 235 5.34 20.36 -9.79
CA VAL A 235 5.80 18.94 -9.75
C VAL A 235 7.18 18.83 -9.12
N GLY A 236 7.65 17.61 -8.88
CA GLY A 236 9.00 17.34 -8.34
C GLY A 236 9.01 17.09 -6.82
N HIS A 237 7.86 17.15 -6.16
CA HIS A 237 7.77 16.86 -4.74
C HIS A 237 7.98 15.35 -4.46
N CYS A 238 8.77 15.05 -3.42
CA CYS A 238 8.95 13.67 -2.95
C CYS A 238 7.77 13.30 -2.04
N VAL A 239 6.82 12.56 -2.58
CA VAL A 239 5.71 11.98 -1.83
C VAL A 239 6.07 10.56 -1.45
N HIS A 240 5.86 10.18 -0.19
CA HIS A 240 6.15 8.84 0.29
C HIS A 240 4.91 7.93 0.27
N HIS A 241 3.76 8.42 0.70
CA HIS A 241 2.49 7.70 0.62
C HIS A 241 1.31 8.66 0.72
N VAL A 242 0.16 8.27 0.13
CA VAL A 242 -1.11 8.98 0.28
C VAL A 242 -2.16 7.99 0.77
N ALA A 243 -2.97 8.40 1.73
CA ALA A 243 -4.05 7.61 2.31
C ALA A 243 -5.39 8.34 2.21
N MET A 244 -6.48 7.57 2.09
CA MET A 244 -7.84 8.07 1.94
C MET A 244 -8.82 7.18 2.72
N HIS A 245 -9.71 7.79 3.48
CA HIS A 245 -10.83 7.05 4.07
C HIS A 245 -11.98 6.89 3.07
N LYS A 246 -12.46 5.66 2.87
CA LYS A 246 -13.48 5.34 1.86
C LYS A 246 -14.80 6.11 2.01
N ALA A 247 -15.17 6.49 3.23
CA ALA A 247 -16.38 7.27 3.49
C ALA A 247 -16.19 8.79 3.31
N ARG A 248 -14.95 9.26 3.08
CA ARG A 248 -14.61 10.67 2.88
C ARG A 248 -13.57 10.84 1.78
N PRO A 249 -13.90 10.49 0.53
CA PRO A 249 -12.95 10.49 -0.58
C PRO A 249 -12.44 11.89 -0.97
N GLU A 250 -13.07 12.94 -0.47
CA GLU A 250 -12.59 14.32 -0.63
C GLU A 250 -11.45 14.68 0.34
N VAL A 251 -11.23 13.89 1.40
CA VAL A 251 -10.16 14.11 2.38
C VAL A 251 -9.03 13.14 2.13
N LEU A 252 -7.85 13.68 1.87
CA LEU A 252 -6.63 12.92 1.65
C LEU A 252 -5.60 13.29 2.70
N PHE A 253 -4.79 12.31 3.09
CA PHE A 253 -3.62 12.49 3.94
C PHE A 253 -2.38 12.01 3.21
N MET A 254 -1.26 12.68 3.44
CA MET A 254 -0.01 12.38 2.76
C MET A 254 1.15 12.41 3.76
N GLN A 255 1.95 11.34 3.77
CA GLN A 255 3.32 11.43 4.25
C GLN A 255 4.17 11.94 3.10
N LYS A 256 4.60 13.17 3.19
CA LYS A 256 5.57 13.77 2.27
C LYS A 256 7.00 13.42 2.75
N HIS A 257 8.02 13.79 2.04
CA HIS A 257 9.42 13.61 2.45
C HIS A 257 9.67 14.20 3.86
N TRP A 258 9.31 15.44 4.05
CA TRP A 258 9.12 16.06 5.37
C TRP A 258 7.65 16.42 5.52
N ASP A 259 7.12 16.28 6.68
CA ASP A 259 5.78 16.65 7.10
C ASP A 259 4.67 15.64 6.71
N VAL A 260 3.63 15.66 7.51
CA VAL A 260 2.33 15.07 7.21
C VAL A 260 1.42 16.16 6.69
N MET A 261 0.78 15.91 5.57
CA MET A 261 -0.07 16.88 4.89
C MET A 261 -1.52 16.39 4.84
N ARG A 262 -2.46 17.33 4.81
CA ARG A 262 -3.90 17.06 4.65
C ARG A 262 -4.47 17.91 3.52
N SER A 263 -5.38 17.32 2.76
CA SER A 263 -6.24 17.99 1.81
C SER A 263 -7.70 17.71 2.18
N ASP A 264 -8.54 18.74 2.20
CA ASP A 264 -9.98 18.65 2.43
C ASP A 264 -10.80 18.86 1.14
N ASN A 265 -10.15 18.85 -0.03
CA ASN A 265 -10.74 19.19 -1.31
C ASN A 265 -10.21 18.33 -2.46
N ALA A 266 -10.09 17.01 -2.20
CA ALA A 266 -9.68 16.02 -3.20
C ALA A 266 -8.31 16.34 -3.85
N GLY A 267 -7.36 16.85 -3.05
CA GLY A 267 -6.00 17.17 -3.48
C GLY A 267 -5.82 18.55 -4.13
N GLU A 268 -6.88 19.36 -4.27
CA GLU A 268 -6.73 20.69 -4.88
C GLU A 268 -5.77 21.61 -4.12
N SER A 269 -5.65 21.41 -2.81
CA SER A 269 -4.63 22.07 -1.98
C SER A 269 -4.35 21.26 -0.72
N TRP A 270 -3.13 21.45 -0.20
CA TRP A 270 -2.63 20.78 1.01
C TRP A 270 -2.22 21.78 2.07
N HIS A 271 -2.35 21.39 3.32
CA HIS A 271 -1.80 22.08 4.48
C HIS A 271 -1.14 21.09 5.42
N GLU A 272 -0.14 21.54 6.14
CA GLU A 272 0.61 20.71 7.07
C GLU A 272 -0.21 20.37 8.32
N VAL A 273 -0.10 19.12 8.77
CA VAL A 273 -0.76 18.58 9.96
C VAL A 273 0.20 17.71 10.79
N SER A 274 1.49 17.99 10.76
CA SER A 274 2.52 17.27 11.56
C SER A 274 2.37 17.50 13.06
N GLY A 275 1.77 18.63 13.47
CA GLY A 275 1.45 18.94 14.87
C GLY A 275 2.63 18.77 15.81
N ASN A 276 2.47 17.89 16.81
CA ASN A 276 3.48 17.58 17.82
C ASN A 276 4.26 16.28 17.55
N LEU A 277 4.38 15.84 16.29
CA LEU A 277 5.27 14.73 15.95
C LEU A 277 6.73 15.07 16.32
N PRO A 278 7.52 14.09 16.79
CA PRO A 278 8.87 14.34 17.27
C PRO A 278 9.87 14.59 16.13
N THR A 279 9.55 14.15 14.94
CA THR A 279 10.31 14.31 13.69
C THR A 279 9.32 14.45 12.54
N ASP A 280 9.75 15.06 11.47
CA ASP A 280 8.94 15.35 10.27
C ASP A 280 9.08 14.30 9.17
N PHE A 281 10.01 13.34 9.31
CA PHE A 281 10.33 12.35 8.29
C PHE A 281 9.75 10.98 8.61
N GLY A 282 9.10 10.35 7.63
CA GLY A 282 8.55 9.01 7.69
C GLY A 282 8.15 8.50 6.31
N PHE A 283 7.66 7.26 6.24
CA PHE A 283 7.23 6.68 4.96
C PHE A 283 5.77 6.25 4.99
N ALA A 284 5.36 5.51 6.02
CA ALA A 284 4.04 4.92 6.12
C ALA A 284 3.02 5.88 6.70
N ILE A 285 1.82 5.88 6.14
CA ILE A 285 0.62 6.53 6.68
C ILE A 285 -0.59 5.70 6.29
N ASP A 286 -1.54 5.53 7.22
CA ASP A 286 -2.84 4.94 6.90
C ASP A 286 -3.94 5.56 7.77
N VAL A 287 -5.21 5.35 7.37
CA VAL A 287 -6.40 5.90 8.02
C VAL A 287 -7.19 4.77 8.66
N HIS A 288 -7.65 4.98 9.89
CA HIS A 288 -8.51 4.05 10.61
C HIS A 288 -9.77 3.70 9.80
N ALA A 289 -10.12 2.42 9.72
CA ALA A 289 -11.18 1.95 8.81
C ALA A 289 -12.58 2.54 9.07
N HIS A 290 -12.86 2.98 10.31
CA HIS A 290 -14.18 3.48 10.75
C HIS A 290 -14.17 4.95 11.20
N GLU A 291 -12.99 5.53 11.44
CA GLU A 291 -12.81 6.88 11.96
C GLU A 291 -12.00 7.73 10.98
N PRO A 292 -12.64 8.51 10.10
CA PRO A 292 -11.94 9.22 9.01
C PRO A 292 -10.97 10.33 9.47
N GLU A 293 -11.00 10.74 10.73
CA GLU A 293 -10.05 11.68 11.32
C GLU A 293 -8.96 10.99 12.14
N THR A 294 -8.96 9.64 12.19
CA THR A 294 -7.94 8.88 12.93
C THR A 294 -6.89 8.33 11.97
N LEU A 295 -5.64 8.74 12.17
CA LEU A 295 -4.50 8.44 11.30
C LEU A 295 -3.39 7.73 12.08
N TYR A 296 -2.57 6.96 11.36
CA TYR A 296 -1.37 6.32 11.88
C TYR A 296 -0.16 6.67 11.02
N VAL A 297 0.96 7.01 11.65
CA VAL A 297 2.26 7.21 11.01
C VAL A 297 3.38 6.58 11.84
N VAL A 298 4.52 6.29 11.20
CA VAL A 298 5.73 5.80 11.87
C VAL A 298 6.89 6.71 11.53
N PRO A 299 7.05 7.84 12.25
CA PRO A 299 8.18 8.74 12.05
C PRO A 299 9.50 8.07 12.40
N ILE A 300 10.53 8.39 11.66
CA ILE A 300 11.91 7.99 11.90
C ILE A 300 12.80 9.22 12.11
N LYS A 301 14.05 9.01 12.47
CA LYS A 301 14.92 10.06 12.99
C LYS A 301 15.14 11.20 11.98
N SER A 302 15.46 10.87 10.73
CA SER A 302 15.64 11.84 9.65
C SER A 302 15.70 11.15 8.28
N ASP A 303 15.81 11.94 7.22
CA ASP A 303 16.05 11.49 5.85
C ASP A 303 17.44 10.82 5.65
N ALA A 304 18.39 11.08 6.51
CA ALA A 304 19.72 10.45 6.49
C ALA A 304 19.83 9.25 7.45
N GLU A 305 19.00 9.21 8.51
CA GLU A 305 19.06 8.19 9.57
C GLU A 305 17.73 7.44 9.65
N HIS A 306 17.60 6.40 8.81
CA HIS A 306 16.36 5.64 8.59
C HIS A 306 16.08 4.62 9.70
N PHE A 307 15.98 5.09 10.93
CA PHE A 307 15.58 4.31 12.12
C PHE A 307 14.81 5.18 13.13
N PRO A 308 14.06 4.59 14.07
CA PRO A 308 13.28 5.35 15.04
C PRO A 308 14.15 6.25 15.91
N LEU A 309 13.63 7.43 16.25
CA LEU A 309 14.28 8.35 17.17
C LEU A 309 14.61 7.62 18.49
N ASP A 310 15.85 7.78 18.99
CA ASP A 310 16.37 7.14 20.20
C ASP A 310 16.35 5.58 20.16
N GLY A 311 16.23 4.98 18.99
CA GLY A 311 16.08 3.52 18.88
C GLY A 311 14.78 3.00 19.51
N ALA A 312 13.77 3.83 19.67
CA ALA A 312 12.48 3.51 20.29
C ALA A 312 11.37 3.50 19.25
N LEU A 313 10.94 2.31 18.85
CA LEU A 313 9.88 2.16 17.85
C LEU A 313 8.53 2.62 18.40
N LYS A 314 7.89 3.54 17.70
CA LYS A 314 6.59 4.11 18.05
C LYS A 314 5.73 4.23 16.81
N VAL A 315 4.47 3.84 16.92
CA VAL A 315 3.43 4.28 16.00
C VAL A 315 2.82 5.53 16.60
N TRP A 316 2.56 6.53 15.78
CA TRP A 316 1.87 7.74 16.23
C TRP A 316 0.47 7.76 15.63
N ARG A 317 -0.51 8.04 16.47
CA ARG A 317 -1.91 8.15 16.09
C ARG A 317 -2.40 9.57 16.30
N SER A 318 -3.10 10.11 15.33
CA SER A 318 -3.94 11.30 15.51
C SER A 318 -5.40 10.90 15.45
N ARG A 319 -6.22 11.42 16.33
CA ARG A 319 -7.69 11.30 16.28
C ARG A 319 -8.35 12.61 15.84
N THR A 320 -7.56 13.56 15.38
CA THR A 320 -7.97 14.94 15.08
C THR A 320 -7.58 15.38 13.67
N GLY A 321 -7.42 14.43 12.76
CA GLY A 321 -7.02 14.72 11.39
C GLY A 321 -5.60 15.29 11.25
N GLY A 322 -4.69 14.91 12.19
CA GLY A 322 -3.31 15.33 12.19
C GLY A 322 -2.99 16.53 13.11
N ASN A 323 -3.99 17.18 13.71
CA ASN A 323 -3.72 18.36 14.56
C ASN A 323 -3.02 18.04 15.89
N ALA A 324 -3.24 16.84 16.43
CA ALA A 324 -2.61 16.36 17.65
C ALA A 324 -2.29 14.88 17.54
N TRP A 325 -1.13 14.47 18.03
CA TRP A 325 -0.60 13.12 17.91
C TRP A 325 -0.26 12.52 19.27
N GLU A 326 -0.53 11.24 19.45
CA GLU A 326 -0.18 10.44 20.63
C GLU A 326 0.71 9.26 20.24
N ALA A 327 1.71 8.97 21.08
CA ALA A 327 2.62 7.86 20.84
C ALA A 327 2.04 6.53 21.33
N LEU A 328 1.96 5.55 20.48
CA LEU A 328 1.53 4.19 20.78
C LEU A 328 2.78 3.31 20.90
N THR A 329 3.07 2.81 22.10
CA THR A 329 4.35 2.14 22.40
C THR A 329 4.17 0.77 23.05
N HIS A 330 2.97 0.44 23.52
CA HIS A 330 2.72 -0.74 24.33
C HIS A 330 2.91 -2.02 23.52
N GLY A 331 3.93 -2.80 23.83
CA GLY A 331 4.32 -4.01 23.09
C GLY A 331 5.35 -3.79 21.98
N LEU A 332 5.75 -2.53 21.69
CA LEU A 332 6.83 -2.20 20.76
C LEU A 332 8.18 -2.06 21.48
N PRO A 333 9.31 -2.40 20.83
CA PRO A 333 10.65 -2.24 21.41
C PRO A 333 10.98 -0.75 21.63
N GLN A 334 11.34 -0.39 22.86
CA GLN A 334 11.61 0.99 23.27
C GLN A 334 13.10 1.30 23.42
N LYS A 335 13.97 0.42 22.95
CA LYS A 335 15.43 0.63 22.90
C LYS A 335 16.07 -0.31 21.87
N ASP A 336 17.22 0.08 21.39
CA ASP A 336 18.06 -0.74 20.51
C ASP A 336 17.32 -1.24 19.25
N CYS A 337 16.34 -0.46 18.77
CA CYS A 337 15.51 -0.80 17.61
C CYS A 337 15.89 0.10 16.42
N TYR A 338 16.64 -0.45 15.48
CA TYR A 338 17.17 0.26 14.32
C TYR A 338 16.53 -0.28 13.02
N VAL A 339 15.20 -0.23 12.97
CA VAL A 339 14.40 -0.68 11.84
C VAL A 339 13.66 0.50 11.20
N ASN A 340 13.17 0.31 9.99
CA ASN A 340 12.29 1.24 9.32
C ASN A 340 10.98 0.56 8.94
N VAL A 341 9.91 1.32 8.79
CA VAL A 341 8.63 0.91 8.19
C VAL A 341 8.51 1.64 6.85
N LEU A 342 8.48 0.89 5.76
CA LEU A 342 8.46 1.45 4.42
C LEU A 342 7.05 1.94 4.04
N ARG A 343 6.93 2.67 2.92
CA ARG A 343 5.71 3.36 2.48
C ARG A 343 4.48 2.47 2.35
N ASP A 344 4.65 1.27 1.77
CA ASP A 344 3.57 0.29 1.57
C ASP A 344 3.53 -0.78 2.68
N ALA A 345 4.24 -0.57 3.80
CA ALA A 345 4.38 -1.57 4.85
C ALA A 345 3.48 -1.32 6.08
N MET A 346 2.36 -0.62 5.90
CA MET A 346 1.32 -0.42 6.92
C MET A 346 -0.05 -0.56 6.28
N ALA A 347 -1.00 -1.21 6.99
CA ALA A 347 -2.38 -1.35 6.56
C ALA A 347 -3.31 -1.55 7.76
N VAL A 348 -4.62 -1.30 7.56
CA VAL A 348 -5.68 -1.49 8.56
C VAL A 348 -6.70 -2.51 8.10
N ASP A 349 -7.34 -3.23 9.03
CA ASP A 349 -8.53 -4.03 8.74
C ASP A 349 -9.82 -3.28 9.10
N SER A 350 -10.95 -3.77 8.60
CA SER A 350 -12.28 -3.19 8.84
C SER A 350 -13.11 -3.96 9.87
N LEU A 351 -12.51 -4.82 10.69
CA LEU A 351 -13.19 -5.45 11.81
C LEU A 351 -13.40 -4.47 12.97
N ASP A 352 -14.33 -4.80 13.86
CA ASP A 352 -14.53 -4.05 15.11
C ASP A 352 -13.21 -3.94 15.87
N GLY A 353 -12.93 -2.73 16.38
CA GLY A 353 -11.67 -2.39 17.02
C GLY A 353 -10.54 -2.09 16.05
N CYS A 354 -10.79 -2.00 14.75
CA CYS A 354 -9.83 -1.68 13.68
C CYS A 354 -8.43 -2.26 13.91
N GLY A 355 -8.11 -3.36 13.27
CA GLY A 355 -6.76 -3.92 13.33
C GLY A 355 -5.78 -3.02 12.57
N VAL A 356 -4.61 -2.80 13.14
CA VAL A 356 -3.52 -2.05 12.51
C VAL A 356 -2.30 -2.95 12.41
N TYR A 357 -1.68 -2.99 11.24
CA TYR A 357 -0.58 -3.88 10.91
C TYR A 357 0.55 -3.10 10.29
N PHE A 358 1.78 -3.43 10.65
CA PHE A 358 2.95 -2.91 9.93
C PHE A 358 4.11 -3.90 9.92
N GLY A 359 4.90 -3.83 8.86
CA GLY A 359 6.11 -4.63 8.68
C GLY A 359 7.36 -3.77 8.75
N THR A 360 8.46 -4.35 9.21
CA THR A 360 9.73 -3.65 9.38
C THR A 360 10.82 -4.15 8.45
N THR A 361 11.80 -3.31 8.17
CA THR A 361 13.02 -3.72 7.48
C THR A 361 13.86 -4.74 8.26
N GLY A 362 13.58 -4.92 9.54
CA GLY A 362 14.15 -5.97 10.39
C GLY A 362 13.43 -7.33 10.29
N GLY A 363 12.35 -7.42 9.50
CA GLY A 363 11.64 -8.68 9.25
C GLY A 363 10.55 -9.02 10.28
N GLN A 364 10.16 -8.10 11.15
CA GLN A 364 9.02 -8.28 12.04
C GLN A 364 7.75 -7.74 11.39
N VAL A 365 6.62 -8.42 11.62
CA VAL A 365 5.29 -7.87 11.37
C VAL A 365 4.58 -7.74 12.71
N TYR A 366 4.16 -6.53 13.03
CA TYR A 366 3.38 -6.22 14.23
C TYR A 366 1.90 -6.09 13.88
N ALA A 367 1.05 -6.51 14.81
CA ALA A 367 -0.39 -6.35 14.75
C ALA A 367 -0.91 -5.73 16.05
N SER A 368 -1.88 -4.86 15.91
CA SER A 368 -2.76 -4.42 16.98
C SER A 368 -4.19 -4.79 16.61
N ALA A 369 -4.95 -5.35 17.54
CA ALA A 369 -6.35 -5.68 17.35
C ALA A 369 -7.31 -4.62 17.94
N ASP A 370 -6.76 -3.52 18.45
CA ASP A 370 -7.45 -2.51 19.25
C ASP A 370 -7.01 -1.08 18.88
N ALA A 371 -6.98 -0.81 17.60
CA ALA A 371 -6.65 0.51 17.03
C ALA A 371 -5.30 1.09 17.51
N GLY A 372 -4.32 0.22 17.79
CA GLY A 372 -2.96 0.61 18.18
C GLY A 372 -2.69 0.67 19.68
N GLU A 373 -3.66 0.38 20.55
CA GLU A 373 -3.44 0.43 21.99
C GLU A 373 -2.42 -0.61 22.46
N ASN A 374 -2.46 -1.82 21.90
CA ASN A 374 -1.56 -2.91 22.22
C ASN A 374 -0.99 -3.54 20.95
N TRP A 375 0.32 -3.76 20.92
CA TRP A 375 1.04 -4.34 19.78
C TRP A 375 1.62 -5.70 20.11
N THR A 376 1.50 -6.63 19.18
CA THR A 376 2.10 -7.97 19.26
C THR A 376 2.83 -8.26 17.96
N PRO A 377 4.07 -8.72 17.98
CA PRO A 377 4.71 -9.26 16.78
C PRO A 377 4.08 -10.60 16.42
N ILE A 378 3.40 -10.64 15.28
CA ILE A 378 2.72 -11.86 14.79
C ILE A 378 3.65 -12.78 14.01
N VAL A 379 4.73 -12.23 13.49
CA VAL A 379 5.87 -12.98 12.94
C VAL A 379 7.16 -12.20 13.15
N ARG A 380 8.26 -12.93 13.32
CA ARG A 380 9.62 -12.39 13.44
C ARG A 380 10.54 -13.08 12.42
N ASP A 381 11.67 -12.49 12.19
CA ASP A 381 12.76 -13.09 11.41
C ASP A 381 12.40 -13.40 9.94
N LEU A 382 11.44 -12.65 9.36
CA LEU A 382 11.24 -12.62 7.92
C LEU A 382 12.40 -11.84 7.25
N PRO A 383 12.59 -11.98 5.94
CA PRO A 383 13.39 -11.01 5.20
C PRO A 383 12.81 -9.60 5.36
N ALA A 384 13.61 -8.56 5.09
CA ALA A 384 13.13 -7.17 5.18
C ALA A 384 11.78 -7.02 4.48
N VAL A 385 10.78 -6.51 5.22
CA VAL A 385 9.42 -6.32 4.72
C VAL A 385 9.38 -5.08 3.83
N LEU A 386 8.77 -5.20 2.66
CA LEU A 386 8.60 -4.15 1.67
C LEU A 386 7.17 -3.62 1.64
N SER A 387 6.18 -4.51 1.81
CA SER A 387 4.76 -4.15 1.84
C SER A 387 3.98 -5.01 2.84
N VAL A 388 2.92 -4.43 3.37
CA VAL A 388 1.89 -5.07 4.20
C VAL A 388 0.54 -4.58 3.72
N GLU A 389 -0.31 -5.51 3.29
CA GLU A 389 -1.69 -5.24 2.89
C GLU A 389 -2.64 -6.14 3.66
N VAL A 390 -3.90 -5.75 3.74
CA VAL A 390 -4.90 -6.48 4.53
C VAL A 390 -6.15 -6.75 3.72
N GLN A 391 -6.67 -7.97 3.85
CA GLN A 391 -8.03 -8.32 3.46
C GLN A 391 -8.84 -8.68 4.72
N THR A 392 -9.93 -7.98 4.93
CA THR A 392 -10.99 -8.41 5.85
C THR A 392 -11.92 -9.35 5.09
N LEU A 393 -12.12 -10.55 5.61
CA LEU A 393 -12.94 -11.61 5.02
C LEU A 393 -14.14 -11.84 5.92
N GLU A 394 -15.36 -11.67 5.38
CA GLU A 394 -16.62 -11.91 6.07
C GLU A 394 -17.21 -13.29 5.78
#